data_4c489292687c456ec7fe4a74f3875e95
#
_entry.id   4c489292687c456ec7fe4a74f3875e95
#
_cell.length_a   1.000
_cell.length_b   1.000
_cell.length_c   1.000
_cell.angle_alpha   90.00
_cell.angle_beta   90.00
_cell.angle_gamma   90.00
#
_symmetry.space_group_name_H-M   'P 1'
#
loop_
_entity.id
_entity.type
_entity.pdbx_description
1 polymer ?
#
loop_
_entity_poly.entity_id
_entity_poly.type
_entity_poly.pdbx_seq_one_letter_code
_entity_poly.pdbx_strand_id
1 'polypeptide(L)'
;VITRFQGERGRALLIEELRKHKIAIGIPDLPEAFADAGKLEAVCKDQSLIEQNGSDNDTYLLIAGTYRVIVNGKEVARRFAGDSVGEMATISPIQRRSASIVSEDDGVVLKITEQEFSALAARFPEVWRRLAQEVARRLEQRNILIRPPNEKIRVFVISSVEALPVARAIENAFAYDPFATIVWANGVFRVTNYTLESLENELDRCDFAIAIAHPDDQTKVRDEDWPTPRDNVVFELGFFMGRLGRSRAILMEPRGTRVKLPSDLAGISTIRYRFDPNEAAASMGPACNELRDHIMKLGRNI
;
A
#
# COMPACT_ATOMS: atom_id res chain seq x y z
N VAL A 1 -15.48 -10.17 -31.87
CA VAL A 1 -14.00 -10.17 -31.80
C VAL A 1 -13.45 -11.56 -32.17
N ILE A 2 -13.97 -12.66 -31.60
CA ILE A 2 -13.47 -14.03 -31.81
C ILE A 2 -13.51 -14.48 -33.30
N THR A 3 -14.50 -14.03 -34.09
CA THR A 3 -14.68 -14.43 -35.48
C THR A 3 -13.48 -14.13 -36.40
N ARG A 4 -12.66 -13.10 -36.08
CA ARG A 4 -11.44 -12.79 -36.82
C ARG A 4 -10.33 -13.85 -36.66
N PHE A 5 -10.42 -14.71 -35.66
CA PHE A 5 -9.46 -15.78 -35.40
C PHE A 5 -9.94 -17.17 -35.82
N GLN A 6 -11.12 -17.27 -36.48
CA GLN A 6 -11.71 -18.50 -36.94
C GLN A 6 -11.40 -18.76 -38.44
N GLY A 7 -11.39 -20.03 -38.85
CA GLY A 7 -11.01 -20.48 -40.19
C GLY A 7 -9.51 -20.34 -40.49
N GLU A 8 -9.09 -20.69 -41.70
CA GLU A 8 -7.66 -20.74 -42.04
C GLU A 8 -6.95 -19.36 -41.92
N ARG A 9 -7.59 -18.28 -42.41
CA ARG A 9 -7.06 -16.93 -42.23
C ARG A 9 -7.03 -16.48 -40.79
N GLY A 10 -8.06 -16.83 -40.05
CA GLY A 10 -8.12 -16.50 -38.60
C GLY A 10 -7.07 -17.24 -37.80
N ARG A 11 -6.79 -18.52 -38.13
CA ARG A 11 -5.71 -19.30 -37.52
C ARG A 11 -4.34 -18.66 -37.80
N ALA A 12 -4.09 -18.18 -39.00
CA ALA A 12 -2.82 -17.46 -39.29
C ALA A 12 -2.66 -16.21 -38.47
N LEU A 13 -3.74 -15.42 -38.27
CA LEU A 13 -3.74 -14.24 -37.39
C LEU A 13 -3.52 -14.60 -35.92
N LEU A 14 -4.13 -15.70 -35.44
CA LEU A 14 -3.90 -16.19 -34.08
C LEU A 14 -2.43 -16.55 -33.86
N ILE A 15 -1.79 -17.27 -34.79
CA ILE A 15 -0.38 -17.62 -34.72
C ILE A 15 0.50 -16.37 -34.71
N GLU A 16 0.15 -15.34 -35.51
CA GLU A 16 0.87 -14.08 -35.54
C GLU A 16 0.82 -13.35 -34.17
N GLU A 17 -0.35 -13.31 -33.52
CA GLU A 17 -0.47 -12.75 -32.17
C GLU A 17 0.26 -13.59 -31.12
N LEU A 18 0.22 -14.91 -31.23
CA LEU A 18 0.96 -15.82 -30.34
C LEU A 18 2.49 -15.67 -30.50
N ARG A 19 3.00 -15.35 -31.69
CA ARG A 19 4.43 -15.05 -31.90
C ARG A 19 4.90 -13.81 -31.12
N LYS A 20 4.02 -12.87 -30.86
CA LYS A 20 4.27 -11.65 -30.05
C LYS A 20 4.04 -11.89 -28.56
N HIS A 21 3.40 -13.01 -28.20
CA HIS A 21 3.02 -13.31 -26.81
C HIS A 21 4.27 -13.52 -25.94
N LYS A 22 4.29 -12.96 -24.74
CA LYS A 22 5.45 -12.88 -23.85
C LYS A 22 6.10 -14.23 -23.53
N ILE A 23 5.29 -15.28 -23.40
CA ILE A 23 5.82 -16.64 -23.11
C ILE A 23 6.20 -17.44 -24.38
N ALA A 24 5.83 -16.97 -25.57
CA ALA A 24 6.11 -17.66 -26.83
C ALA A 24 7.20 -16.97 -27.66
N ILE A 25 7.44 -15.68 -27.43
CA ILE A 25 8.35 -14.87 -28.22
C ILE A 25 9.77 -15.49 -28.31
N GLY A 26 10.24 -15.67 -29.53
CA GLY A 26 11.58 -16.22 -29.78
C GLY A 26 11.70 -17.74 -29.65
N ILE A 27 10.61 -18.48 -29.43
CA ILE A 27 10.58 -19.94 -29.39
C ILE A 27 9.93 -20.44 -30.71
N PRO A 28 10.71 -21.00 -31.64
CA PRO A 28 10.16 -21.52 -32.90
C PRO A 28 9.12 -22.62 -32.64
N ASP A 29 8.12 -22.68 -33.52
CA ASP A 29 7.05 -23.69 -33.52
C ASP A 29 6.13 -23.70 -32.27
N LEU A 30 6.46 -22.96 -31.22
CA LEU A 30 5.62 -22.89 -30.01
C LEU A 30 4.29 -22.13 -30.25
N PRO A 31 4.25 -21.02 -31.02
CA PRO A 31 2.99 -20.34 -31.34
C PRO A 31 2.01 -21.26 -32.07
N GLU A 32 2.46 -22.06 -33.01
CA GLU A 32 1.69 -23.04 -33.75
C GLU A 32 1.19 -24.16 -32.80
N ALA A 33 2.09 -24.66 -31.93
CA ALA A 33 1.73 -25.69 -30.95
C ALA A 33 0.70 -25.18 -29.92
N PHE A 34 0.76 -23.91 -29.49
CA PHE A 34 -0.28 -23.29 -28.66
C PHE A 34 -1.60 -23.18 -29.39
N ALA A 35 -1.60 -22.76 -30.68
CA ALA A 35 -2.81 -22.64 -31.47
C ALA A 35 -3.50 -23.99 -31.69
N ASP A 36 -2.73 -25.10 -31.76
CA ASP A 36 -3.25 -26.45 -31.94
C ASP A 36 -3.78 -27.08 -30.64
N ALA A 37 -3.11 -26.82 -29.50
CA ALA A 37 -3.51 -27.39 -28.21
C ALA A 37 -4.60 -26.57 -27.50
N GLY A 38 -4.59 -25.27 -27.68
CA GLY A 38 -5.49 -24.37 -26.92
C GLY A 38 -6.87 -24.23 -27.53
N LYS A 39 -7.85 -23.94 -26.69
CA LYS A 39 -9.24 -23.62 -27.09
C LYS A 39 -9.44 -22.13 -27.09
N LEU A 40 -9.81 -21.56 -28.24
CA LEU A 40 -10.12 -20.14 -28.38
C LEU A 40 -11.51 -19.86 -27.77
N GLU A 41 -11.58 -18.89 -26.86
CA GLU A 41 -12.82 -18.50 -26.17
C GLU A 41 -13.03 -16.99 -26.25
N ALA A 42 -14.30 -16.57 -26.51
CA ALA A 42 -14.69 -15.17 -26.37
C ALA A 42 -15.02 -14.88 -24.90
N VAL A 43 -14.64 -13.71 -24.45
CA VAL A 43 -14.93 -13.23 -23.10
C VAL A 43 -15.68 -11.92 -23.21
N CYS A 44 -16.84 -11.83 -22.58
CA CYS A 44 -17.63 -10.59 -22.56
C CYS A 44 -17.10 -9.63 -21.50
N LYS A 45 -17.40 -8.34 -21.70
CA LYS A 45 -17.15 -7.34 -20.67
C LYS A 45 -17.74 -7.76 -19.32
N ASP A 46 -17.00 -7.51 -18.23
CA ASP A 46 -17.30 -7.84 -16.83
C ASP A 46 -17.45 -9.35 -16.54
N GLN A 47 -17.14 -10.22 -17.52
CA GLN A 47 -17.08 -11.66 -17.29
C GLN A 47 -15.85 -12.05 -16.47
N SER A 48 -16.05 -12.89 -15.44
CA SER A 48 -14.97 -13.51 -14.69
C SER A 48 -14.38 -14.67 -15.50
N LEU A 49 -13.08 -14.59 -15.78
CA LEU A 49 -12.30 -15.64 -16.44
C LEU A 49 -11.71 -16.62 -15.42
N ILE A 50 -11.29 -16.12 -14.28
CA ILE A 50 -10.75 -16.88 -13.14
C ILE A 50 -11.32 -16.28 -11.87
N GLU A 51 -11.69 -17.13 -10.92
CA GLU A 51 -12.14 -16.72 -9.59
C GLU A 51 -11.08 -17.00 -8.52
N GLN A 52 -10.82 -16.04 -7.65
CA GLN A 52 -9.90 -16.23 -6.53
C GLN A 52 -10.33 -17.40 -5.65
N ASN A 53 -9.38 -18.20 -5.18
CA ASN A 53 -9.59 -19.46 -4.45
C ASN A 53 -10.22 -20.60 -5.24
N GLY A 54 -10.45 -20.45 -6.55
CA GLY A 54 -10.85 -21.53 -7.46
C GLY A 54 -9.83 -22.66 -7.47
N SER A 55 -10.28 -23.86 -7.85
CA SER A 55 -9.46 -25.08 -7.88
C SER A 55 -9.06 -25.53 -9.27
N ASP A 56 -9.49 -24.81 -10.32
CA ASP A 56 -9.06 -25.05 -11.70
C ASP A 56 -7.59 -24.64 -11.90
N ASN A 57 -6.89 -25.27 -12.86
CA ASN A 57 -5.46 -25.04 -13.10
C ASN A 57 -5.15 -24.60 -14.53
N ASP A 58 -6.16 -24.20 -15.31
CA ASP A 58 -5.99 -23.82 -16.70
C ASP A 58 -5.20 -22.50 -16.84
N THR A 59 -4.39 -22.40 -17.89
CA THR A 59 -3.69 -21.18 -18.28
C THR A 59 -4.43 -20.50 -19.41
N TYR A 60 -4.53 -19.20 -19.38
CA TYR A 60 -5.15 -18.39 -20.42
C TYR A 60 -4.12 -17.45 -21.02
N LEU A 61 -3.93 -17.56 -22.35
CA LEU A 61 -3.17 -16.59 -23.14
C LEU A 61 -4.12 -15.52 -23.62
N LEU A 62 -3.85 -14.26 -23.28
CA LEU A 62 -4.71 -13.14 -23.63
C LEU A 62 -4.41 -12.69 -25.08
N ILE A 63 -5.37 -12.90 -25.98
CA ILE A 63 -5.22 -12.60 -27.42
C ILE A 63 -5.75 -11.22 -27.76
N ALA A 64 -6.84 -10.79 -27.08
CA ALA A 64 -7.42 -9.46 -27.22
C ALA A 64 -8.16 -9.08 -25.95
N GLY A 65 -8.27 -7.78 -25.68
CA GLY A 65 -8.97 -7.23 -24.53
C GLY A 65 -8.06 -6.84 -23.37
N THR A 66 -8.66 -6.20 -22.37
CA THR A 66 -8.05 -5.75 -21.12
C THR A 66 -8.70 -6.48 -19.95
N TYR A 67 -7.89 -6.90 -18.99
CA TYR A 67 -8.35 -7.71 -17.86
C TYR A 67 -7.84 -7.14 -16.53
N ARG A 68 -8.75 -6.98 -15.58
CA ARG A 68 -8.44 -6.56 -14.21
C ARG A 68 -8.02 -7.75 -13.35
N VAL A 69 -6.96 -7.61 -12.60
CA VAL A 69 -6.51 -8.57 -11.59
C VAL A 69 -7.00 -8.10 -10.23
N ILE A 70 -7.87 -8.86 -9.60
CA ILE A 70 -8.55 -8.50 -8.34
C ILE A 70 -8.13 -9.49 -7.25
N VAL A 71 -7.63 -8.96 -6.14
CA VAL A 71 -7.27 -9.75 -4.95
C VAL A 71 -8.04 -9.19 -3.75
N ASN A 72 -8.80 -10.05 -3.07
CA ASN A 72 -9.63 -9.67 -1.92
C ASN A 72 -10.52 -8.44 -2.19
N GLY A 73 -11.11 -8.39 -3.39
CA GLY A 73 -11.99 -7.30 -3.81
C GLY A 73 -11.29 -6.02 -4.28
N LYS A 74 -9.95 -5.96 -4.22
CA LYS A 74 -9.18 -4.79 -4.69
C LYS A 74 -8.50 -5.08 -6.02
N GLU A 75 -8.62 -4.15 -6.99
CA GLU A 75 -7.84 -4.19 -8.22
C GLU A 75 -6.37 -3.91 -7.89
N VAL A 76 -5.50 -4.86 -8.25
CA VAL A 76 -4.05 -4.79 -7.96
C VAL A 76 -3.20 -4.67 -9.23
N ALA A 77 -3.75 -4.99 -10.39
CA ALA A 77 -3.05 -4.89 -11.68
C ALA A 77 -4.02 -5.00 -12.85
N ARG A 78 -3.55 -4.65 -14.04
CA ARG A 78 -4.20 -4.94 -15.33
C ARG A 78 -3.32 -5.85 -16.19
N ARG A 79 -3.97 -6.62 -17.06
CA ARG A 79 -3.33 -7.48 -18.06
C ARG A 79 -3.92 -7.18 -19.43
N PHE A 80 -3.08 -7.31 -20.44
CA PHE A 80 -3.40 -6.92 -21.81
C PHE A 80 -3.13 -8.07 -22.77
N ALA A 81 -3.55 -7.92 -24.03
CA ALA A 81 -3.16 -8.84 -25.08
C ALA A 81 -1.65 -9.08 -25.10
N GLY A 82 -1.23 -10.33 -25.23
CA GLY A 82 0.16 -10.78 -25.10
C GLY A 82 0.61 -11.17 -23.68
N ASP A 83 -0.23 -10.94 -22.64
CA ASP A 83 -0.02 -11.46 -21.31
C ASP A 83 -0.65 -12.86 -21.13
N SER A 84 -0.19 -13.62 -20.14
CA SER A 84 -0.83 -14.85 -19.65
C SER A 84 -1.46 -14.62 -18.28
N VAL A 85 -2.48 -15.39 -17.93
CA VAL A 85 -3.05 -15.45 -16.58
C VAL A 85 -3.36 -16.90 -16.20
N GLY A 86 -3.37 -17.18 -14.90
CA GLY A 86 -3.64 -18.53 -14.38
C GLY A 86 -2.41 -19.42 -14.27
N GLU A 87 -1.26 -18.99 -14.75
CA GLU A 87 -0.01 -19.74 -14.81
C GLU A 87 0.51 -20.22 -13.44
N MET A 88 0.21 -19.51 -12.36
CA MET A 88 0.67 -19.91 -11.03
C MET A 88 0.08 -21.26 -10.59
N ALA A 89 -1.18 -21.51 -10.90
CA ALA A 89 -1.82 -22.79 -10.61
C ALA A 89 -1.31 -23.90 -11.55
N THR A 90 -0.92 -23.58 -12.77
CA THR A 90 -0.28 -24.52 -13.71
C THR A 90 1.13 -24.91 -13.25
N ILE A 91 1.92 -23.95 -12.71
CA ILE A 91 3.25 -24.23 -12.14
C ILE A 91 3.15 -25.05 -10.85
N SER A 92 2.14 -24.76 -10.02
CA SER A 92 1.93 -25.44 -8.74
C SER A 92 0.45 -25.81 -8.57
N PRO A 93 0.01 -26.98 -9.08
CA PRO A 93 -1.38 -27.39 -9.10
C PRO A 93 -2.05 -27.53 -7.72
N ILE A 94 -1.26 -27.60 -6.65
CA ILE A 94 -1.77 -27.62 -5.27
C ILE A 94 -2.26 -26.23 -4.83
N GLN A 95 -1.77 -25.17 -5.46
CA GLN A 95 -2.14 -23.79 -5.12
C GLN A 95 -3.50 -23.42 -5.72
N ARG A 96 -4.36 -22.86 -4.89
CA ARG A 96 -5.59 -22.24 -5.37
C ARG A 96 -5.31 -20.95 -6.14
N ARG A 97 -6.26 -20.54 -6.95
CA ARG A 97 -6.18 -19.26 -7.70
C ARG A 97 -5.87 -18.09 -6.75
N SER A 98 -4.79 -17.38 -7.01
CA SER A 98 -4.32 -16.28 -6.16
C SER A 98 -5.12 -14.98 -6.34
N ALA A 99 -5.84 -14.83 -7.46
CA ALA A 99 -6.60 -13.65 -7.83
C ALA A 99 -7.81 -14.02 -8.70
N SER A 100 -8.80 -13.14 -8.73
CA SER A 100 -9.82 -13.13 -9.77
C SER A 100 -9.34 -12.34 -10.98
N ILE A 101 -9.67 -12.81 -12.18
CA ILE A 101 -9.40 -12.15 -13.46
C ILE A 101 -10.74 -11.83 -14.11
N VAL A 102 -11.02 -10.54 -14.27
CA VAL A 102 -12.29 -10.03 -14.82
C VAL A 102 -12.02 -9.19 -16.05
N SER A 103 -12.75 -9.45 -17.12
CA SER A 103 -12.61 -8.68 -18.36
C SER A 103 -13.13 -7.25 -18.20
N GLU A 104 -12.39 -6.26 -18.67
CA GLU A 104 -12.80 -4.85 -18.66
C GLU A 104 -13.57 -4.47 -19.95
N ASP A 105 -13.32 -5.21 -21.02
CA ASP A 105 -13.95 -5.07 -22.35
C ASP A 105 -14.16 -6.43 -22.99
N ASP A 106 -14.79 -6.49 -24.17
CA ASP A 106 -14.94 -7.73 -24.91
C ASP A 106 -13.58 -8.23 -25.41
N GLY A 107 -13.21 -9.44 -25.02
CA GLY A 107 -11.91 -10.02 -25.25
C GLY A 107 -11.93 -11.39 -25.93
N VAL A 108 -10.74 -11.88 -26.22
CA VAL A 108 -10.49 -13.24 -26.73
C VAL A 108 -9.29 -13.81 -25.98
N VAL A 109 -9.43 -15.03 -25.50
CA VAL A 109 -8.39 -15.78 -24.84
C VAL A 109 -8.17 -17.14 -25.50
N LEU A 110 -6.96 -17.64 -25.44
CA LEU A 110 -6.64 -19.02 -25.74
C LEU A 110 -6.49 -19.78 -24.42
N LYS A 111 -7.44 -20.62 -24.10
CA LYS A 111 -7.45 -21.46 -22.93
C LYS A 111 -6.65 -22.73 -23.18
N ILE A 112 -5.73 -23.06 -22.30
CA ILE A 112 -4.88 -24.26 -22.36
C ILE A 112 -5.01 -24.97 -21.01
N THR A 113 -5.40 -26.23 -21.03
CA THR A 113 -5.50 -27.03 -19.80
C THR A 113 -4.11 -27.27 -19.20
N GLU A 114 -4.06 -27.56 -17.90
CA GLU A 114 -2.80 -27.87 -17.21
C GLU A 114 -2.07 -29.04 -17.88
N GLN A 115 -2.77 -30.07 -18.32
CA GLN A 115 -2.20 -31.23 -18.99
C GLN A 115 -1.59 -30.88 -20.36
N GLU A 116 -2.33 -30.10 -21.17
CA GLU A 116 -1.85 -29.62 -22.47
C GLU A 116 -0.64 -28.69 -22.31
N PHE A 117 -0.69 -27.79 -21.32
CA PHE A 117 0.45 -26.89 -21.04
C PHE A 117 1.68 -27.69 -20.60
N SER A 118 1.54 -28.67 -19.73
CA SER A 118 2.62 -29.54 -19.27
C SER A 118 3.22 -30.35 -20.41
N ALA A 119 2.39 -30.87 -21.32
CA ALA A 119 2.87 -31.57 -22.53
C ALA A 119 3.65 -30.64 -23.48
N LEU A 120 3.16 -29.41 -23.68
CA LEU A 120 3.86 -28.39 -24.47
C LEU A 120 5.18 -28.01 -23.82
N ALA A 121 5.21 -27.80 -22.51
CA ALA A 121 6.38 -27.44 -21.76
C ALA A 121 7.46 -28.56 -21.72
N ALA A 122 7.04 -29.81 -21.81
CA ALA A 122 7.97 -30.95 -22.00
C ALA A 122 8.63 -30.91 -23.38
N ARG A 123 7.90 -30.50 -24.42
CA ARG A 123 8.41 -30.36 -25.79
C ARG A 123 9.24 -29.07 -25.99
N PHE A 124 8.85 -28.00 -25.32
CA PHE A 124 9.47 -26.66 -25.37
C PHE A 124 9.88 -26.18 -23.98
N PRO A 125 10.95 -26.74 -23.36
CA PRO A 125 11.33 -26.43 -21.98
C PRO A 125 11.60 -24.94 -21.70
N GLU A 126 11.95 -24.16 -22.73
CA GLU A 126 12.15 -22.71 -22.62
C GLU A 126 10.91 -21.95 -22.17
N VAL A 127 9.72 -22.51 -22.36
CA VAL A 127 8.48 -21.87 -21.91
C VAL A 127 8.44 -21.68 -20.40
N TRP A 128 9.00 -22.63 -19.64
CA TRP A 128 9.11 -22.50 -18.18
C TRP A 128 9.98 -21.31 -17.78
N ARG A 129 11.10 -21.12 -18.47
CA ARG A 129 11.97 -19.97 -18.20
C ARG A 129 11.29 -18.65 -18.51
N ARG A 130 10.53 -18.57 -19.63
CA ARG A 130 9.75 -17.38 -19.99
C ARG A 130 8.67 -17.11 -18.95
N LEU A 131 7.97 -18.14 -18.51
CA LEU A 131 6.94 -18.02 -17.49
C LEU A 131 7.51 -17.54 -16.15
N ALA A 132 8.64 -18.12 -15.72
CA ALA A 132 9.35 -17.70 -14.52
C ALA A 132 9.81 -16.22 -14.61
N GLN A 133 10.30 -15.77 -15.75
CA GLN A 133 10.67 -14.37 -15.99
C GLN A 133 9.46 -13.44 -15.86
N GLU A 134 8.29 -13.82 -16.41
CA GLU A 134 7.05 -13.02 -16.27
C GLU A 134 6.60 -12.96 -14.82
N VAL A 135 6.63 -14.06 -14.08
CA VAL A 135 6.26 -14.08 -12.65
C VAL A 135 7.24 -13.24 -11.83
N ALA A 136 8.54 -13.34 -12.08
CA ALA A 136 9.57 -12.54 -11.41
C ALA A 136 9.36 -11.03 -11.68
N ARG A 137 9.09 -10.64 -12.93
CA ARG A 137 8.79 -9.25 -13.32
C ARG A 137 7.53 -8.73 -12.61
N ARG A 138 6.49 -9.54 -12.49
CA ARG A 138 5.25 -9.17 -11.77
C ARG A 138 5.49 -9.01 -10.27
N LEU A 139 6.35 -9.85 -9.69
CA LEU A 139 6.75 -9.71 -8.28
C LEU A 139 7.52 -8.40 -8.07
N GLU A 140 8.45 -8.06 -8.96
CA GLU A 140 9.19 -6.81 -8.93
C GLU A 140 8.25 -5.59 -9.04
N GLN A 141 7.29 -5.62 -9.98
CA GLN A 141 6.27 -4.57 -10.09
C GLN A 141 5.44 -4.40 -8.80
N ARG A 142 5.11 -5.49 -8.11
CA ARG A 142 4.44 -5.42 -6.80
C ARG A 142 5.35 -4.82 -5.73
N ASN A 143 6.64 -5.14 -5.74
CA ASN A 143 7.60 -4.60 -4.79
C ASN A 143 7.79 -3.08 -4.92
N ILE A 144 7.61 -2.51 -6.13
CA ILE A 144 7.62 -1.05 -6.35
C ILE A 144 6.47 -0.36 -5.58
N LEU A 145 5.35 -1.06 -5.32
CA LEU A 145 4.24 -0.54 -4.51
C LEU A 145 4.56 -0.52 -3.00
N ILE A 146 5.59 -1.25 -2.58
CA ILE A 146 6.07 -1.24 -1.20
C ILE A 146 7.06 -0.07 -1.10
N ARG A 147 6.70 0.96 -0.34
CA ARG A 147 7.60 2.10 -0.14
C ARG A 147 8.90 1.65 0.52
N PRO A 148 10.06 2.09 0.01
CA PRO A 148 11.31 1.88 0.74
C PRO A 148 11.23 2.59 2.10
N PRO A 149 11.85 2.04 3.15
CA PRO A 149 11.89 2.71 4.46
C PRO A 149 12.57 4.08 4.31
N ASN A 150 12.10 5.06 5.08
CA ASN A 150 12.68 6.40 5.09
C ASN A 150 14.20 6.33 5.40
N GLU A 151 15.01 7.18 4.77
CA GLU A 151 16.45 7.26 5.08
C GLU A 151 16.71 7.66 6.54
N LYS A 152 15.87 8.59 7.07
CA LYS A 152 15.81 8.98 8.48
C LYS A 152 14.45 8.62 9.05
N ILE A 153 14.39 8.34 10.36
CA ILE A 153 13.12 8.16 11.07
C ILE A 153 12.32 9.47 10.99
N ARG A 154 11.13 9.44 10.38
CA ARG A 154 10.27 10.63 10.23
C ARG A 154 9.32 10.74 11.42
N VAL A 155 9.43 11.86 12.11
CA VAL A 155 8.67 12.18 13.31
C VAL A 155 7.76 13.37 13.02
N PHE A 156 6.46 13.16 13.09
CA PHE A 156 5.45 14.19 12.85
C PHE A 156 4.95 14.74 14.19
N VAL A 157 5.10 16.05 14.41
CA VAL A 157 4.72 16.71 15.66
C VAL A 157 3.44 17.49 15.44
N ILE A 158 2.36 17.02 16.05
CA ILE A 158 1.02 17.60 16.02
C ILE A 158 0.90 18.61 17.17
N SER A 159 0.58 19.86 16.85
CA SER A 159 0.39 20.91 17.85
C SER A 159 -0.65 21.92 17.45
N SER A 160 -1.27 22.55 18.47
CA SER A 160 -1.96 23.82 18.28
C SER A 160 -0.98 24.96 18.01
N VAL A 161 -1.49 26.11 17.62
CA VAL A 161 -0.67 27.34 17.46
C VAL A 161 -0.08 27.76 18.81
N GLU A 162 -0.86 27.61 19.87
CA GLU A 162 -0.49 27.94 21.25
C GLU A 162 0.66 27.02 21.76
N ALA A 163 0.65 25.76 21.36
CA ALA A 163 1.69 24.78 21.72
C ALA A 163 2.91 24.78 20.76
N LEU A 164 2.92 25.64 19.75
CA LEU A 164 4.03 25.71 18.78
C LEU A 164 5.44 25.91 19.42
N PRO A 165 5.60 26.70 20.49
CA PRO A 165 6.88 26.78 21.18
C PRO A 165 7.37 25.44 21.74
N VAL A 166 6.46 24.60 22.25
CA VAL A 166 6.76 23.25 22.73
C VAL A 166 7.17 22.33 21.57
N ALA A 167 6.43 22.38 20.45
CA ALA A 167 6.75 21.62 19.25
C ALA A 167 8.13 21.97 18.67
N ARG A 168 8.48 23.26 18.64
CA ARG A 168 9.81 23.71 18.20
C ARG A 168 10.92 23.31 19.15
N ALA A 169 10.64 23.22 20.45
CA ALA A 169 11.62 22.72 21.42
C ALA A 169 11.94 21.23 21.17
N ILE A 170 10.95 20.44 20.76
CA ILE A 170 11.16 19.03 20.35
C ILE A 170 11.98 18.99 19.06
N GLU A 171 11.62 19.77 18.04
CA GLU A 171 12.35 19.85 16.78
C GLU A 171 13.83 20.22 17.01
N ASN A 172 14.11 21.23 17.83
CA ASN A 172 15.45 21.63 18.18
C ASN A 172 16.22 20.55 18.96
N ALA A 173 15.55 19.86 19.88
CA ALA A 173 16.15 18.75 20.64
C ALA A 173 16.56 17.58 19.75
N PHE A 174 15.88 17.39 18.63
CA PHE A 174 16.12 16.32 17.67
C PHE A 174 17.01 16.73 16.49
N ALA A 175 17.50 17.96 16.45
CA ALA A 175 18.25 18.52 15.32
C ALA A 175 19.50 17.70 14.92
N TYR A 176 20.13 17.04 15.89
CA TYR A 176 21.34 16.23 15.69
C TYR A 176 21.06 14.72 15.75
N ASP A 177 19.81 14.32 15.93
CA ASP A 177 19.41 12.91 15.91
C ASP A 177 19.21 12.40 14.46
N PRO A 178 19.19 11.09 14.23
CA PRO A 178 18.89 10.52 12.92
C PRO A 178 17.39 10.60 12.57
N PHE A 179 16.75 11.71 12.95
CA PHE A 179 15.33 11.97 12.75
C PHE A 179 15.12 13.08 11.70
N ALA A 180 14.01 12.98 10.98
CA ALA A 180 13.45 14.06 10.18
C ALA A 180 12.16 14.51 10.87
N THR A 181 12.27 15.56 11.69
CA THR A 181 11.15 16.10 12.47
C THR A 181 10.37 17.11 11.64
N ILE A 182 9.05 16.98 11.61
CA ILE A 182 8.13 17.85 10.89
C ILE A 182 7.11 18.38 11.91
N VAL A 183 7.12 19.69 12.12
CA VAL A 183 6.16 20.35 13.02
C VAL A 183 4.91 20.73 12.23
N TRP A 184 3.78 20.21 12.66
CA TRP A 184 2.47 20.49 12.11
C TRP A 184 1.68 21.36 13.09
N ALA A 185 1.40 22.60 12.71
CA ALA A 185 0.64 23.54 13.54
C ALA A 185 -0.65 23.94 12.84
N ASN A 186 -1.77 23.70 13.46
CA ASN A 186 -3.08 24.10 12.94
C ASN A 186 -3.15 25.65 12.79
N GLY A 187 -3.40 26.10 11.56
CA GLY A 187 -3.55 27.54 11.23
C GLY A 187 -2.37 28.19 10.49
N VAL A 188 -1.25 27.50 10.27
CA VAL A 188 -0.09 28.02 9.51
C VAL A 188 -0.11 27.56 8.04
N PHE A 189 -1.28 27.36 7.44
CA PHE A 189 -1.41 26.74 6.13
C PHE A 189 -1.39 27.70 4.95
N ARG A 190 -0.69 27.22 3.91
CA ARG A 190 -0.81 27.75 2.54
C ARG A 190 -2.23 27.49 2.03
N VAL A 191 -2.83 28.52 1.51
CA VAL A 191 -4.23 28.69 1.07
C VAL A 191 -4.68 27.71 -0.06
N THR A 192 -3.90 26.69 -0.44
CA THR A 192 -4.11 25.98 -1.71
C THR A 192 -4.38 24.48 -1.64
N ASN A 193 -4.29 23.83 -0.47
CA ASN A 193 -4.56 22.37 -0.38
C ASN A 193 -5.55 22.06 0.74
N TYR A 194 -6.44 21.11 0.48
CA TYR A 194 -7.32 20.53 1.50
C TYR A 194 -6.46 19.96 2.64
N THR A 195 -6.70 20.43 3.85
CA THR A 195 -5.94 20.10 5.06
C THR A 195 -5.87 18.58 5.29
N LEU A 196 -6.96 17.87 5.01
CA LEU A 196 -7.08 16.43 5.21
C LEU A 196 -6.21 15.63 4.22
N GLU A 197 -6.19 16.00 2.94
CA GLU A 197 -5.34 15.35 1.93
C GLU A 197 -3.84 15.51 2.24
N SER A 198 -3.45 16.67 2.75
CA SER A 198 -2.08 16.93 3.18
C SER A 198 -1.70 16.06 4.38
N LEU A 199 -2.63 15.88 5.31
CA LEU A 199 -2.45 15.03 6.48
C LEU A 199 -2.35 13.54 6.08
N GLU A 200 -3.18 13.07 5.15
CA GLU A 200 -3.12 11.71 4.59
C GLU A 200 -1.75 11.43 3.93
N ASN A 201 -1.23 12.39 3.16
CA ASN A 201 0.06 12.25 2.52
C ASN A 201 1.22 12.16 3.54
N GLU A 202 1.16 12.93 4.63
CA GLU A 202 2.18 12.84 5.68
C GLU A 202 2.01 11.58 6.55
N LEU A 203 0.78 11.14 6.82
CA LEU A 203 0.47 9.91 7.54
C LEU A 203 1.19 8.70 6.93
N ASP A 204 1.16 8.59 5.60
CA ASP A 204 1.81 7.50 4.89
C ASP A 204 3.35 7.59 4.89
N ARG A 205 3.91 8.76 5.20
CA ARG A 205 5.35 9.00 5.16
C ARG A 205 6.03 8.94 6.52
N CYS A 206 5.26 9.04 7.61
CA CYS A 206 5.82 9.14 8.95
C CYS A 206 5.99 7.78 9.62
N ASP A 207 7.02 7.67 10.44
CA ASP A 207 7.29 6.52 11.29
C ASP A 207 6.70 6.68 12.69
N PHE A 208 6.56 7.93 13.15
CA PHE A 208 6.01 8.31 14.44
C PHE A 208 5.17 9.58 14.33
N ALA A 209 4.18 9.69 15.20
CA ALA A 209 3.45 10.92 15.47
C ALA A 209 3.53 11.28 16.96
N ILE A 210 3.76 12.55 17.26
CA ILE A 210 3.79 13.10 18.61
C ILE A 210 2.70 14.17 18.67
N ALA A 211 1.70 14.01 19.51
CA ALA A 211 0.65 15.00 19.71
C ALA A 211 0.83 15.71 21.06
N ILE A 212 0.84 17.03 21.05
CA ILE A 212 1.00 17.86 22.25
C ILE A 212 -0.39 18.23 22.77
N ALA A 213 -0.82 17.57 23.86
CA ALA A 213 -2.06 17.90 24.53
C ALA A 213 -1.88 19.16 25.42
N HIS A 214 -1.79 20.31 24.76
CA HIS A 214 -1.71 21.59 25.45
C HIS A 214 -3.13 22.02 25.94
N PRO A 215 -3.26 22.67 27.13
CA PRO A 215 -4.53 23.15 27.67
C PRO A 215 -5.03 24.44 26.98
N ASP A 216 -5.36 24.35 25.70
CA ASP A 216 -5.73 25.48 24.85
C ASP A 216 -7.16 25.95 25.03
N ASP A 217 -8.05 24.98 25.26
CA ASP A 217 -9.48 25.19 25.35
C ASP A 217 -10.02 24.74 26.72
N GLN A 218 -11.28 25.06 27.01
CA GLN A 218 -12.00 24.63 28.20
C GLN A 218 -13.27 23.90 27.81
N THR A 219 -13.54 22.77 28.48
CA THR A 219 -14.80 22.04 28.32
C THR A 219 -15.51 21.89 29.67
N LYS A 220 -16.82 22.01 29.67
CA LYS A 220 -17.62 21.81 30.86
C LYS A 220 -18.12 20.38 30.95
N VAL A 221 -17.69 19.65 31.97
CA VAL A 221 -18.10 18.27 32.22
C VAL A 221 -18.74 18.19 33.62
N ARG A 222 -20.03 17.87 33.69
CA ARG A 222 -20.77 17.74 34.97
C ARG A 222 -20.59 18.97 35.89
N ASP A 223 -20.74 20.17 35.34
CA ASP A 223 -20.58 21.47 36.00
C ASP A 223 -19.17 21.85 36.48
N GLU A 224 -18.14 21.08 36.08
CA GLU A 224 -16.74 21.44 36.30
C GLU A 224 -16.07 21.84 34.98
N ASP A 225 -15.30 22.93 35.02
CA ASP A 225 -14.50 23.37 33.87
C ASP A 225 -13.18 22.62 33.83
N TRP A 226 -12.91 21.99 32.70
CA TRP A 226 -11.69 21.22 32.47
C TRP A 226 -10.88 21.77 31.30
N PRO A 227 -9.56 21.98 31.48
CA PRO A 227 -8.68 22.27 30.34
C PRO A 227 -8.66 21.11 29.37
N THR A 228 -8.75 21.40 28.06
CA THR A 228 -8.69 20.41 26.98
C THR A 228 -7.72 20.85 25.91
N PRO A 229 -7.11 19.89 25.18
CA PRO A 229 -6.42 20.22 23.95
C PRO A 229 -7.45 20.61 22.87
N ARG A 230 -6.99 21.26 21.82
CA ARG A 230 -7.78 21.51 20.62
C ARG A 230 -8.32 20.21 20.02
N ASP A 231 -9.56 20.23 19.58
CA ASP A 231 -10.23 19.09 18.94
C ASP A 231 -9.43 18.53 17.78
N ASN A 232 -8.82 19.38 16.95
CA ASN A 232 -7.99 18.96 15.83
C ASN A 232 -6.78 18.15 16.26
N VAL A 233 -6.12 18.48 17.37
CA VAL A 233 -4.97 17.73 17.90
C VAL A 233 -5.41 16.31 18.28
N VAL A 234 -6.58 16.17 18.89
CA VAL A 234 -7.14 14.86 19.27
C VAL A 234 -7.52 14.06 18.04
N PHE A 235 -8.18 14.70 17.06
CA PHE A 235 -8.53 14.07 15.78
C PHE A 235 -7.31 13.57 15.02
N GLU A 236 -6.31 14.43 14.86
CA GLU A 236 -5.06 14.10 14.16
C GLU A 236 -4.30 12.96 14.85
N LEU A 237 -4.21 12.99 16.20
CA LEU A 237 -3.64 11.89 16.96
C LEU A 237 -4.37 10.57 16.70
N GLY A 238 -5.71 10.56 16.74
CA GLY A 238 -6.53 9.40 16.46
C GLY A 238 -6.30 8.86 15.03
N PHE A 239 -6.16 9.77 14.07
CA PHE A 239 -5.89 9.45 12.68
C PHE A 239 -4.53 8.75 12.51
N PHE A 240 -3.48 9.30 13.10
CA PHE A 240 -2.15 8.66 13.10
C PHE A 240 -2.11 7.36 13.89
N MET A 241 -2.85 7.28 15.02
CA MET A 241 -2.94 6.06 15.82
C MET A 241 -3.58 4.91 15.05
N GLY A 242 -4.59 5.19 14.22
CA GLY A 242 -5.23 4.20 13.35
C GLY A 242 -4.28 3.60 12.31
N ARG A 243 -3.28 4.36 11.85
CA ARG A 243 -2.32 3.93 10.83
C ARG A 243 -1.02 3.38 11.41
N LEU A 244 -0.43 4.05 12.39
CA LEU A 244 0.88 3.72 12.94
C LEU A 244 0.80 2.77 14.15
N GLY A 245 -0.39 2.64 14.75
CA GLY A 245 -0.60 1.91 15.99
C GLY A 245 -0.24 2.74 17.23
N ARG A 246 -0.68 2.23 18.39
CA ARG A 246 -0.59 2.93 19.69
C ARG A 246 0.84 3.17 20.18
N SER A 247 1.79 2.34 19.79
CA SER A 247 3.18 2.48 20.21
C SER A 247 3.94 3.56 19.45
N ARG A 248 3.46 3.98 18.29
CA ARG A 248 4.10 4.96 17.43
C ARG A 248 3.35 6.30 17.36
N ALA A 249 2.14 6.36 17.90
CA ALA A 249 1.39 7.58 18.13
C ALA A 249 1.52 7.94 19.61
N ILE A 250 2.31 8.96 19.93
CA ILE A 250 2.72 9.32 21.28
C ILE A 250 1.97 10.58 21.70
N LEU A 251 1.41 10.58 22.88
CA LEU A 251 0.76 11.74 23.48
C LEU A 251 1.72 12.42 24.47
N MET A 252 1.87 13.74 24.34
CA MET A 252 2.59 14.54 25.33
C MET A 252 1.64 15.35 26.17
N GLU A 253 1.71 15.21 27.49
CA GLU A 253 0.90 15.93 28.47
C GLU A 253 1.73 16.86 29.36
N PRO A 254 1.26 18.07 29.70
CA PRO A 254 1.95 18.93 30.64
C PRO A 254 1.93 18.32 32.06
N ARG A 255 3.05 18.41 32.79
CA ARG A 255 3.17 17.85 34.16
C ARG A 255 2.35 18.63 35.18
N GLY A 256 2.20 19.94 34.99
CA GLY A 256 1.58 20.83 35.98
C GLY A 256 0.08 21.03 35.82
N THR A 257 -0.52 20.56 34.73
CA THR A 257 -1.93 20.77 34.41
C THR A 257 -2.57 19.46 33.99
N ARG A 258 -3.68 19.11 34.62
CA ARG A 258 -4.46 17.95 34.21
C ARG A 258 -5.34 18.32 33.03
N VAL A 259 -5.09 17.74 31.89
CA VAL A 259 -5.84 17.96 30.65
C VAL A 259 -6.92 16.89 30.51
N LYS A 260 -8.13 17.28 30.14
CA LYS A 260 -9.23 16.35 29.85
C LYS A 260 -9.05 15.76 28.47
N LEU A 261 -8.88 14.46 28.43
CA LEU A 261 -8.77 13.67 27.19
C LEU A 261 -9.96 12.72 27.03
N PRO A 262 -10.29 12.30 25.80
CA PRO A 262 -11.23 11.22 25.57
C PRO A 262 -10.82 9.94 26.29
N SER A 263 -11.78 9.24 26.91
CA SER A 263 -11.54 7.99 27.65
C SER A 263 -10.92 6.89 26.78
N ASP A 264 -11.22 6.92 25.47
CA ASP A 264 -10.78 5.92 24.51
C ASP A 264 -9.29 6.02 24.14
N LEU A 265 -8.64 7.11 24.54
CA LEU A 265 -7.17 7.24 24.45
C LEU A 265 -6.42 6.49 25.56
N ALA A 266 -7.12 5.78 26.46
CA ALA A 266 -6.49 4.95 27.45
C ALA A 266 -5.60 3.86 26.82
N GLY A 267 -4.33 3.77 27.27
CA GLY A 267 -3.34 2.80 26.76
C GLY A 267 -2.51 3.28 25.57
N ILE A 268 -2.61 4.55 25.18
CA ILE A 268 -1.63 5.19 24.30
C ILE A 268 -0.34 5.49 25.09
N SER A 269 0.81 5.50 24.41
CA SER A 269 2.07 5.93 25.01
C SER A 269 2.01 7.40 25.38
N THR A 270 2.16 7.73 26.67
CA THR A 270 2.06 9.11 27.16
C THR A 270 3.37 9.51 27.80
N ILE A 271 3.89 10.68 27.38
CA ILE A 271 5.12 11.29 27.92
C ILE A 271 4.76 12.63 28.53
N ARG A 272 5.16 12.87 29.77
CA ARG A 272 4.87 14.12 30.46
C ARG A 272 6.00 15.11 30.31
N TYR A 273 5.68 16.34 29.88
CA TYR A 273 6.63 17.42 29.68
C TYR A 273 6.42 18.59 30.67
N ARG A 274 7.49 19.33 30.89
CA ARG A 274 7.48 20.66 31.50
C ARG A 274 8.05 21.64 30.49
N PHE A 275 7.38 22.77 30.29
CA PHE A 275 7.85 23.80 29.40
C PHE A 275 7.99 25.13 30.13
N ASP A 276 9.19 25.70 30.10
CA ASP A 276 9.48 27.04 30.56
C ASP A 276 10.04 27.82 29.35
N PRO A 277 9.39 28.91 28.92
CA PRO A 277 9.84 29.70 27.75
C PRO A 277 11.26 30.24 27.90
N ASN A 278 11.70 30.55 29.13
CA ASN A 278 13.02 31.07 29.40
C ASN A 278 14.12 30.00 29.43
N GLU A 279 13.74 28.75 29.70
CA GLU A 279 14.63 27.61 29.80
C GLU A 279 14.10 26.42 28.99
N ALA A 280 13.63 26.67 27.78
CA ALA A 280 12.93 25.67 26.97
C ALA A 280 13.74 24.39 26.77
N ALA A 281 15.02 24.47 26.47
CA ALA A 281 15.88 23.30 26.26
C ALA A 281 16.06 22.48 27.54
N ALA A 282 16.29 23.14 28.68
CA ALA A 282 16.49 22.47 29.97
C ALA A 282 15.18 21.82 30.48
N SER A 283 14.07 22.56 30.39
CA SER A 283 12.75 22.10 30.88
C SER A 283 12.18 20.95 30.04
N MET A 284 12.41 20.95 28.72
CA MET A 284 11.96 19.91 27.78
C MET A 284 12.91 18.70 27.70
N GLY A 285 14.17 18.87 28.10
CA GLY A 285 15.21 17.85 27.97
C GLY A 285 14.82 16.46 28.42
N PRO A 286 14.26 16.27 29.64
CA PRO A 286 13.82 14.94 30.10
C PRO A 286 12.77 14.27 29.20
N ALA A 287 11.75 15.03 28.77
CA ALA A 287 10.71 14.52 27.89
C ALA A 287 11.24 14.19 26.48
N CYS A 288 12.13 15.04 25.94
CA CYS A 288 12.79 14.79 24.66
C CYS A 288 13.71 13.56 24.71
N ASN A 289 14.39 13.30 25.83
CA ASN A 289 15.20 12.10 26.00
C ASN A 289 14.31 10.84 26.03
N GLU A 290 13.19 10.87 26.75
CA GLU A 290 12.24 9.76 26.81
C GLU A 290 11.64 9.47 25.41
N LEU A 291 11.29 10.51 24.65
CA LEU A 291 10.86 10.39 23.25
C LEU A 291 11.96 9.74 22.38
N ARG A 292 13.20 10.22 22.50
CA ARG A 292 14.35 9.71 21.74
C ARG A 292 14.57 8.23 22.00
N ASP A 293 14.59 7.82 23.26
CA ASP A 293 14.79 6.42 23.66
C ASP A 293 13.67 5.53 23.11
N HIS A 294 12.42 5.98 23.19
CA HIS A 294 11.26 5.27 22.66
C HIS A 294 11.33 5.12 21.14
N ILE A 295 11.62 6.20 20.41
CA ILE A 295 11.73 6.21 18.95
C ILE A 295 12.88 5.32 18.49
N MET A 296 14.05 5.43 19.13
CA MET A 296 15.24 4.64 18.76
C MET A 296 15.03 3.15 19.04
N LYS A 297 14.32 2.79 20.11
CA LYS A 297 13.99 1.41 20.47
C LYS A 297 13.10 0.74 19.42
N LEU A 298 12.12 1.45 18.88
CA LEU A 298 11.17 0.90 17.90
C LEU A 298 11.69 1.00 16.46
N GLY A 299 12.55 1.97 16.17
CA GLY A 299 13.09 2.19 14.84
C GLY A 299 12.04 2.59 13.80
N ARG A 300 12.38 2.44 12.52
CA ARG A 300 11.50 2.77 11.38
C ARG A 300 10.25 1.91 11.37
N ASN A 301 9.19 2.43 10.78
CA ASN A 301 7.97 1.68 10.50
C ASN A 301 8.16 0.93 9.17
N ILE A 302 8.31 -0.39 9.25
CA ILE A 302 8.57 -1.28 8.08
C ILE A 302 7.30 -2.02 7.71
#